data_ffb8b1bb21ec2a9d6a63102f982fef79
#
_entry.id   ffb8b1bb21ec2a9d6a63102f982fef79
#
_cell.length_a   1.000
_cell.length_b   1.000
_cell.length_c   1.000
_cell.angle_alpha   90.00
_cell.angle_beta   90.00
_cell.angle_gamma   90.00
#
_symmetry.space_group_name_H-M   'P 1'
#
loop_
_entity.id
_entity.type
_entity.pdbx_description
1 polymer ?
#
loop_
_entity_poly.entity_id
_entity_poly.type
_entity_poly.pdbx_seq_one_letter_code
_entity_poly.pdbx_strand_id
1 'polypeptide(L)'
;MNASAHRKPIVVVGSINMDLVARTPTIPRAGQTLIGTDFTTTPGGKGANQAVAVARLGYPVHMVGAVGDDVFATDLLNNLQSAGVDISAVQRVSGPSGVAPISVADNGENSITVVPGANAKVDGSLVDCYLPLIESAGMVLCQLELPMETTLHILNACARASVPVMLDPAPAAPLPRTAWPLITWCTPNETEAALYTSPEHSTEESARSLLALGLRGIVLKRGSEGAYLASATGLAAWIKPFPVQAIDTVAAGDCFNGAFAVALMEGNSPVRAARFASAAAALSVTRRGAQASMPSRAEVDALLAANP
;
A
#
# COMPACT_ATOMS: atom_id res chain seq x y z
N MET A 1 -12.98 -30.05 8.04
CA MET A 1 -12.06 -30.26 6.91
C MET A 1 -11.43 -28.92 6.61
N ASN A 2 -10.10 -28.81 6.79
CA ASN A 2 -9.36 -27.54 6.69
C ASN A 2 -9.42 -26.96 5.27
N ALA A 3 -10.17 -25.89 5.09
CA ALA A 3 -10.24 -25.10 3.83
C ALA A 3 -8.97 -24.23 3.59
N SER A 4 -7.89 -24.41 4.37
CA SER A 4 -6.67 -23.61 4.27
C SER A 4 -5.65 -24.14 3.24
N ALA A 5 -5.88 -25.28 2.62
CA ALA A 5 -4.83 -26.06 1.95
C ALA A 5 -4.46 -25.55 0.54
N HIS A 6 -5.16 -24.57 -0.09
CA HIS A 6 -4.85 -24.19 -1.48
C HIS A 6 -5.14 -22.72 -1.83
N ARG A 7 -5.08 -21.79 -0.88
CA ARG A 7 -5.17 -20.37 -1.22
C ARG A 7 -3.85 -19.92 -1.83
N LYS A 8 -3.87 -19.48 -3.09
CA LYS A 8 -2.71 -18.80 -3.68
C LYS A 8 -2.39 -17.55 -2.86
N PRO A 9 -1.12 -17.33 -2.47
CA PRO A 9 -0.76 -16.19 -1.64
C PRO A 9 -0.90 -14.87 -2.41
N ILE A 10 -1.03 -13.79 -1.66
CA ILE A 10 -0.73 -12.45 -2.15
C ILE A 10 0.78 -12.25 -2.04
N VAL A 11 1.40 -11.71 -3.08
CA VAL A 11 2.81 -11.32 -3.07
C VAL A 11 2.88 -9.80 -3.13
N VAL A 12 3.51 -9.19 -2.14
CA VAL A 12 3.77 -7.74 -2.15
C VAL A 12 5.21 -7.52 -2.57
N VAL A 13 5.42 -6.82 -3.69
CA VAL A 13 6.75 -6.41 -4.13
C VAL A 13 6.85 -4.91 -3.90
N GLY A 14 7.63 -4.49 -2.90
CA GLY A 14 7.59 -3.10 -2.48
C GLY A 14 8.64 -2.72 -1.44
N SER A 15 8.47 -1.52 -0.91
CA SER A 15 9.37 -0.87 0.03
C SER A 15 9.23 -1.38 1.47
N ILE A 16 10.34 -1.31 2.19
CA ILE A 16 10.45 -1.55 3.62
C ILE A 16 11.24 -0.37 4.20
N ASN A 17 10.63 0.44 5.07
CA ASN A 17 11.25 1.63 5.64
C ASN A 17 11.20 1.61 7.17
N MET A 18 12.15 2.33 7.78
CA MET A 18 12.03 2.78 9.16
C MET A 18 11.59 4.24 9.15
N ASP A 19 10.41 4.53 9.70
CA ASP A 19 9.92 5.89 9.86
C ASP A 19 10.52 6.50 11.13
N LEU A 20 11.19 7.66 10.98
CA LEU A 20 11.88 8.40 12.02
C LEU A 20 11.03 9.65 12.34
N VAL A 21 10.15 9.54 13.33
CA VAL A 21 9.14 10.57 13.61
C VAL A 21 9.61 11.50 14.71
N ALA A 22 9.85 12.76 14.39
CA ALA A 22 10.13 13.83 15.34
C ALA A 22 8.90 14.74 15.50
N ARG A 23 8.45 14.96 16.73
CA ARG A 23 7.40 15.92 17.04
C ARG A 23 8.00 17.28 17.35
N THR A 24 7.45 18.31 16.71
CA THR A 24 7.91 19.69 16.85
C THR A 24 6.71 20.64 16.93
N PRO A 25 6.85 21.83 17.56
CA PRO A 25 5.75 22.81 17.61
C PRO A 25 5.21 23.21 16.23
N THR A 26 6.10 23.34 15.24
CA THR A 26 5.78 23.65 13.82
C THR A 26 6.72 22.91 12.90
N ILE A 27 6.40 22.79 11.63
CA ILE A 27 7.33 22.27 10.63
C ILE A 27 8.53 23.25 10.48
N PRO A 28 9.80 22.79 10.59
CA PRO A 28 10.98 23.65 10.45
C PRO A 28 11.05 24.32 9.08
N ARG A 29 11.35 25.62 9.05
CA ARG A 29 11.66 26.36 7.82
C ARG A 29 13.14 26.25 7.48
N ALA A 30 13.52 26.56 6.24
CA ALA A 30 14.91 26.59 5.82
C ALA A 30 15.78 27.48 6.75
N GLY A 31 16.87 26.91 7.26
CA GLY A 31 17.76 27.56 8.23
C GLY A 31 17.26 27.63 9.67
N GLN A 32 16.08 27.08 9.98
CA GLN A 32 15.55 27.06 11.34
C GLN A 32 15.95 25.78 12.07
N THR A 33 16.37 25.91 13.34
CA THR A 33 16.53 24.80 14.29
C THR A 33 15.41 24.87 15.33
N LEU A 34 14.68 23.77 15.49
CA LEU A 34 13.64 23.64 16.52
C LEU A 34 14.03 22.58 17.53
N ILE A 35 13.59 22.78 18.76
CA ILE A 35 13.67 21.74 19.80
C ILE A 35 12.40 20.89 19.67
N GLY A 36 12.57 19.59 19.38
CA GLY A 36 11.49 18.62 19.35
C GLY A 36 11.01 18.23 20.74
N THR A 37 9.79 17.75 20.84
CA THR A 37 9.15 17.32 22.09
C THR A 37 9.14 15.80 22.26
N ASP A 38 9.26 15.04 21.16
CA ASP A 38 9.24 13.58 21.16
C ASP A 38 9.97 13.03 19.92
N PHE A 39 10.46 11.80 20.03
CA PHE A 39 11.06 11.06 18.91
C PHE A 39 10.70 9.58 19.01
N THR A 40 10.17 9.03 17.92
CA THR A 40 9.85 7.61 17.81
C THR A 40 10.34 7.02 16.49
N THR A 41 10.70 5.74 16.51
CA THR A 41 10.98 4.95 15.30
C THR A 41 9.89 3.92 15.13
N THR A 42 9.32 3.83 13.93
CA THR A 42 8.25 2.86 13.64
C THR A 42 8.50 2.18 12.30
N PRO A 43 8.27 0.85 12.21
CA PRO A 43 8.27 0.18 10.91
C PRO A 43 7.22 0.75 9.97
N GLY A 44 7.61 1.03 8.73
CA GLY A 44 6.82 1.63 7.67
C GLY A 44 7.23 1.12 6.31
N GLY A 45 7.01 1.94 5.28
CA GLY A 45 7.14 1.59 3.87
C GLY A 45 5.86 1.01 3.31
N LYS A 46 5.40 1.53 2.15
CA LYS A 46 4.10 1.16 1.57
C LYS A 46 3.98 -0.34 1.32
N GLY A 47 5.04 -0.98 0.80
CA GLY A 47 5.04 -2.43 0.60
C GLY A 47 4.87 -3.19 1.90
N ALA A 48 5.67 -2.89 2.92
CA ALA A 48 5.59 -3.51 4.23
C ALA A 48 4.23 -3.26 4.90
N ASN A 49 3.67 -2.04 4.80
CA ASN A 49 2.36 -1.70 5.34
C ASN A 49 1.25 -2.55 4.70
N GLN A 50 1.25 -2.67 3.37
CA GLN A 50 0.27 -3.48 2.64
C GLN A 50 0.40 -4.97 2.98
N ALA A 51 1.62 -5.49 3.11
CA ALA A 51 1.85 -6.86 3.52
C ALA A 51 1.32 -7.15 4.94
N VAL A 52 1.58 -6.24 5.89
CA VAL A 52 1.05 -6.34 7.26
C VAL A 52 -0.47 -6.28 7.27
N ALA A 53 -1.09 -5.39 6.47
CA ALA A 53 -2.55 -5.32 6.36
C ALA A 53 -3.15 -6.65 5.88
N VAL A 54 -2.55 -7.28 4.87
CA VAL A 54 -2.96 -8.60 4.37
C VAL A 54 -2.82 -9.67 5.46
N ALA A 55 -1.67 -9.73 6.14
CA ALA A 55 -1.40 -10.71 7.17
C ALA A 55 -2.35 -10.59 8.38
N ARG A 56 -2.62 -9.35 8.85
CA ARG A 56 -3.56 -9.07 9.95
C ARG A 56 -4.99 -9.51 9.65
N LEU A 57 -5.35 -9.55 8.36
CA LEU A 57 -6.64 -10.06 7.91
C LEU A 57 -6.66 -11.58 7.73
N GLY A 58 -5.56 -12.27 8.07
CA GLY A 58 -5.48 -13.74 8.06
C GLY A 58 -5.34 -14.34 6.66
N TYR A 59 -4.81 -13.59 5.68
CA TYR A 59 -4.56 -14.10 4.33
C TYR A 59 -3.05 -14.37 4.13
N PRO A 60 -2.65 -15.49 3.48
CA PRO A 60 -1.24 -15.78 3.23
C PRO A 60 -0.60 -14.71 2.34
N VAL A 61 0.55 -14.18 2.78
CA VAL A 61 1.27 -13.11 2.10
C VAL A 61 2.77 -13.31 2.20
N HIS A 62 3.46 -13.06 1.08
CA HIS A 62 4.91 -12.97 1.01
C HIS A 62 5.33 -11.52 0.70
N MET A 63 6.41 -11.09 1.32
CA MET A 63 7.05 -9.82 1.02
C MET A 63 8.30 -10.07 0.16
N VAL A 64 8.38 -9.44 -1.00
CA VAL A 64 9.58 -9.35 -1.85
C VAL A 64 10.12 -7.93 -1.75
N GLY A 65 11.35 -7.79 -1.30
CA GLY A 65 11.95 -6.48 -1.08
C GLY A 65 13.36 -6.60 -0.51
N ALA A 66 13.89 -5.50 0.01
CA ALA A 66 15.20 -5.49 0.63
C ALA A 66 15.26 -4.61 1.87
N VAL A 67 16.10 -5.03 2.82
CA VAL A 67 16.59 -4.22 3.95
C VAL A 67 18.10 -4.07 3.86
N GLY A 68 18.65 -3.07 4.52
CA GLY A 68 20.09 -2.85 4.58
C GLY A 68 20.82 -3.84 5.50
N ASP A 69 22.10 -3.57 5.76
CA ASP A 69 22.91 -4.23 6.77
C ASP A 69 23.14 -3.32 8.00
N ASP A 70 22.20 -2.43 8.26
CA ASP A 70 22.20 -1.43 9.33
C ASP A 70 21.45 -1.89 10.60
N VAL A 71 21.37 -0.97 11.57
CA VAL A 71 20.71 -1.21 12.87
C VAL A 71 19.22 -1.44 12.76
N PHE A 72 18.55 -0.97 11.71
CA PHE A 72 17.10 -1.07 11.52
C PHE A 72 16.68 -2.40 10.90
N ALA A 73 17.56 -3.03 10.14
CA ALA A 73 17.22 -4.20 9.34
C ALA A 73 16.59 -5.34 10.14
N THR A 74 17.13 -5.63 11.33
CA THR A 74 16.62 -6.72 12.19
C THR A 74 15.23 -6.40 12.73
N ASP A 75 15.00 -5.16 13.17
CA ASP A 75 13.71 -4.73 13.72
C ASP A 75 12.61 -4.74 12.63
N LEU A 76 12.95 -4.30 11.41
CA LEU A 76 12.04 -4.32 10.26
C LEU A 76 11.62 -5.75 9.91
N LEU A 77 12.57 -6.69 9.84
CA LEU A 77 12.29 -8.09 9.54
C LEU A 77 11.48 -8.77 10.66
N ASN A 78 11.86 -8.56 11.92
CA ASN A 78 11.14 -9.11 13.07
C ASN A 78 9.69 -8.61 13.13
N ASN A 79 9.47 -7.34 12.81
CA ASN A 79 8.13 -6.76 12.80
C ASN A 79 7.26 -7.41 11.71
N LEU A 80 7.75 -7.56 10.48
CA LEU A 80 7.03 -8.24 9.41
C LEU A 80 6.70 -9.69 9.78
N GLN A 81 7.69 -10.43 10.29
CA GLN A 81 7.53 -11.82 10.68
C GLN A 81 6.53 -11.99 11.84
N SER A 82 6.58 -11.12 12.83
CA SER A 82 5.64 -11.14 13.97
C SER A 82 4.21 -10.79 13.56
N ALA A 83 4.04 -10.00 12.49
CA ALA A 83 2.74 -9.72 11.90
C ALA A 83 2.19 -10.90 11.07
N GLY A 84 2.99 -11.94 10.81
CA GLY A 84 2.59 -13.11 10.02
C GLY A 84 2.91 -13.01 8.52
N VAL A 85 3.77 -12.06 8.11
CA VAL A 85 4.26 -11.94 6.75
C VAL A 85 5.40 -12.94 6.52
N ASP A 86 5.36 -13.69 5.43
CA ASP A 86 6.50 -14.51 4.99
C ASP A 86 7.58 -13.60 4.40
N ILE A 87 8.74 -13.58 5.04
CA ILE A 87 9.89 -12.74 4.67
C ILE A 87 11.00 -13.51 3.95
N SER A 88 10.77 -14.75 3.54
CA SER A 88 11.77 -15.59 2.87
C SER A 88 12.30 -14.99 1.56
N ALA A 89 11.57 -14.06 0.97
CA ALA A 89 11.93 -13.30 -0.22
C ALA A 89 12.39 -11.86 0.07
N VAL A 90 12.71 -11.52 1.32
CA VAL A 90 13.34 -10.24 1.68
C VAL A 90 14.84 -10.42 1.76
N GLN A 91 15.59 -9.67 0.95
CA GLN A 91 17.05 -9.74 0.94
C GLN A 91 17.66 -8.71 1.90
N ARG A 92 18.80 -9.08 2.52
CA ARG A 92 19.72 -8.13 3.12
C ARG A 92 20.74 -7.70 2.07
N VAL A 93 20.85 -6.39 1.83
CA VAL A 93 21.80 -5.80 0.89
C VAL A 93 22.73 -4.84 1.62
N SER A 94 23.94 -4.66 1.10
CA SER A 94 24.89 -3.72 1.72
C SER A 94 24.37 -2.29 1.73
N GLY A 95 24.63 -1.54 2.81
CA GLY A 95 24.23 -0.15 3.00
C GLY A 95 22.94 0.02 3.83
N PRO A 96 22.40 1.25 3.93
CA PRO A 96 21.29 1.53 4.83
C PRO A 96 19.95 0.95 4.33
N SER A 97 19.08 0.57 5.26
CA SER A 97 17.67 0.32 5.00
C SER A 97 16.99 1.59 4.48
N GLY A 98 15.81 1.45 3.88
CA GLY A 98 14.97 2.60 3.60
C GLY A 98 14.57 3.32 4.88
N VAL A 99 14.59 4.65 4.88
CA VAL A 99 14.14 5.46 6.01
C VAL A 99 13.26 6.60 5.55
N ALA A 100 12.32 6.99 6.42
CA ALA A 100 11.49 8.16 6.22
C ALA A 100 11.61 9.10 7.44
N PRO A 101 12.49 10.13 7.42
CA PRO A 101 12.43 11.24 8.36
C PRO A 101 11.09 11.99 8.23
N ILE A 102 10.37 12.09 9.35
CA ILE A 102 9.04 12.69 9.42
C ILE A 102 9.03 13.74 10.53
N SER A 103 8.74 14.98 10.18
CA SER A 103 8.44 16.03 11.15
C SER A 103 6.93 16.16 11.28
N VAL A 104 6.41 16.09 12.51
CA VAL A 104 4.98 16.24 12.82
C VAL A 104 4.80 17.45 13.72
N ALA A 105 4.04 18.44 13.28
CA ALA A 105 3.72 19.64 14.04
C ALA A 105 2.55 19.41 15.00
N ASP A 106 2.43 20.29 16.04
CA ASP A 106 1.35 20.21 17.02
C ASP A 106 -0.06 20.36 16.42
N ASN A 107 -0.17 21.04 15.28
CA ASN A 107 -1.41 21.18 14.52
C ASN A 107 -1.78 19.97 13.66
N GLY A 108 -0.91 18.92 13.66
CA GLY A 108 -1.10 17.69 12.90
C GLY A 108 -0.54 17.72 11.47
N GLU A 109 -0.01 18.86 10.98
CA GLU A 109 0.71 18.90 9.71
C GLU A 109 1.98 18.06 9.78
N ASN A 110 2.37 17.46 8.66
CA ASN A 110 3.60 16.68 8.57
C ASN A 110 4.43 17.05 7.34
N SER A 111 5.72 16.74 7.43
CA SER A 111 6.66 16.82 6.32
C SER A 111 7.46 15.52 6.30
N ILE A 112 7.45 14.83 5.17
CA ILE A 112 8.06 13.52 4.99
C ILE A 112 9.12 13.59 3.91
N THR A 113 10.30 13.05 4.20
CA THR A 113 11.35 12.82 3.21
C THR A 113 11.62 11.33 3.14
N VAL A 114 11.46 10.71 1.98
CA VAL A 114 11.77 9.30 1.79
C VAL A 114 13.20 9.16 1.26
N VAL A 115 14.03 8.40 1.97
CA VAL A 115 15.37 8.00 1.53
C VAL A 115 15.31 6.51 1.22
N PRO A 116 15.35 6.12 -0.07
CA PRO A 116 15.08 4.74 -0.48
C PRO A 116 16.02 3.68 0.13
N GLY A 117 17.32 3.99 0.29
CA GLY A 117 18.28 3.04 0.84
C GLY A 117 18.26 1.70 0.07
N ALA A 118 18.06 0.60 0.80
CA ALA A 118 17.97 -0.75 0.26
C ALA A 118 16.84 -0.91 -0.78
N ASN A 119 15.75 -0.16 -0.67
CA ASN A 119 14.66 -0.22 -1.66
C ASN A 119 15.13 0.18 -3.07
N ALA A 120 16.11 1.09 -3.18
CA ALA A 120 16.70 1.46 -4.47
C ALA A 120 17.53 0.33 -5.11
N LYS A 121 17.85 -0.71 -4.35
CA LYS A 121 18.61 -1.89 -4.83
C LYS A 121 17.71 -3.07 -5.20
N VAL A 122 16.40 -2.93 -5.01
CA VAL A 122 15.44 -3.90 -5.52
C VAL A 122 15.29 -3.67 -7.02
N ASP A 123 16.19 -4.29 -7.79
CA ASP A 123 16.22 -4.22 -9.25
C ASP A 123 15.61 -5.47 -9.92
N GLY A 124 15.65 -5.52 -11.24
CA GLY A 124 15.14 -6.66 -12.01
C GLY A 124 15.82 -7.98 -11.64
N SER A 125 17.12 -7.97 -11.35
CA SER A 125 17.86 -9.18 -11.01
C SER A 125 17.45 -9.75 -9.65
N LEU A 126 17.17 -8.89 -8.67
CA LEU A 126 16.61 -9.32 -7.38
C LEU A 126 15.20 -9.90 -7.58
N VAL A 127 14.36 -9.25 -8.38
CA VAL A 127 13.00 -9.75 -8.68
C VAL A 127 13.06 -11.10 -9.39
N ASP A 128 13.99 -11.29 -10.30
CA ASP A 128 14.16 -12.54 -11.05
C ASP A 128 14.48 -13.74 -10.15
N CYS A 129 15.16 -13.53 -9.02
CA CYS A 129 15.37 -14.59 -8.02
C CYS A 129 14.06 -15.14 -7.44
N TYR A 130 12.98 -14.35 -7.47
CA TYR A 130 11.69 -14.69 -6.89
C TYR A 130 10.55 -14.79 -7.92
N LEU A 131 10.87 -14.81 -9.22
CA LEU A 131 9.87 -14.98 -10.28
C LEU A 131 8.93 -16.18 -10.07
N PRO A 132 9.41 -17.38 -9.67
CA PRO A 132 8.49 -18.51 -9.43
C PRO A 132 7.45 -18.22 -8.35
N LEU A 133 7.81 -17.47 -7.31
CA LEU A 133 6.88 -17.03 -6.26
C LEU A 133 5.87 -16.02 -6.82
N ILE A 134 6.34 -15.01 -7.54
CA ILE A 134 5.52 -13.95 -8.15
C ILE A 134 4.54 -14.56 -9.18
N GLU A 135 5.01 -15.45 -10.03
CA GLU A 135 4.21 -16.10 -11.08
C GLU A 135 3.17 -17.08 -10.51
N SER A 136 3.39 -17.62 -9.31
CA SER A 136 2.43 -18.49 -8.62
C SER A 136 1.41 -17.74 -7.75
N ALA A 137 1.58 -16.42 -7.57
CA ALA A 137 0.72 -15.60 -6.74
C ALA A 137 -0.74 -15.60 -7.23
N GLY A 138 -1.66 -15.38 -6.31
CA GLY A 138 -3.05 -15.09 -6.64
C GLY A 138 -3.25 -13.65 -7.08
N MET A 139 -2.44 -12.74 -6.50
CA MET A 139 -2.38 -11.32 -6.83
C MET A 139 -1.02 -10.76 -6.40
N VAL A 140 -0.49 -9.81 -7.17
CA VAL A 140 0.70 -9.05 -6.81
C VAL A 140 0.31 -7.61 -6.48
N LEU A 141 0.83 -7.08 -5.37
CA LEU A 141 0.69 -5.68 -4.97
C LEU A 141 2.01 -4.96 -5.21
N CYS A 142 1.94 -3.80 -5.85
CA CYS A 142 3.08 -2.91 -6.11
C CYS A 142 2.74 -1.48 -5.74
N GLN A 143 3.78 -0.68 -5.44
CA GLN A 143 3.71 0.76 -5.20
C GLN A 143 4.83 1.44 -6.00
N LEU A 144 5.04 2.75 -5.82
CA LEU A 144 6.07 3.50 -6.55
C LEU A 144 7.22 3.96 -5.63
N GLU A 145 7.55 3.17 -4.61
CA GLU A 145 8.72 3.41 -3.73
C GLU A 145 9.94 2.53 -4.10
N LEU A 146 9.82 1.74 -5.16
CA LEU A 146 10.94 1.03 -5.80
C LEU A 146 11.35 1.76 -7.10
N PRO A 147 12.52 1.42 -7.70
CA PRO A 147 12.87 1.96 -9.00
C PRO A 147 11.76 1.68 -10.04
N MET A 148 11.46 2.68 -10.86
CA MET A 148 10.39 2.55 -11.88
C MET A 148 10.62 1.38 -12.82
N GLU A 149 11.88 1.14 -13.20
CA GLU A 149 12.26 0.02 -14.05
C GLU A 149 11.89 -1.33 -13.42
N THR A 150 12.06 -1.45 -12.10
CA THR A 150 11.66 -2.65 -11.34
C THR A 150 10.14 -2.81 -11.35
N THR A 151 9.40 -1.73 -11.13
CA THR A 151 7.93 -1.77 -11.20
C THR A 151 7.47 -2.23 -12.59
N LEU A 152 8.05 -1.70 -13.66
CA LEU A 152 7.73 -2.12 -15.03
C LEU A 152 8.12 -3.57 -15.31
N HIS A 153 9.25 -4.03 -14.77
CA HIS A 153 9.68 -5.42 -14.87
C HIS A 153 8.66 -6.39 -14.24
N ILE A 154 8.18 -6.06 -13.02
CA ILE A 154 7.15 -6.83 -12.31
C ILE A 154 5.84 -6.86 -13.11
N LEU A 155 5.36 -5.70 -13.59
CA LEU A 155 4.14 -5.63 -14.39
C LEU A 155 4.21 -6.54 -15.62
N ASN A 156 5.35 -6.53 -16.33
CA ASN A 156 5.56 -7.39 -17.50
C ASN A 156 5.65 -8.87 -17.13
N ALA A 157 6.32 -9.23 -16.03
CA ALA A 157 6.39 -10.61 -15.55
C ALA A 157 5.00 -11.15 -15.20
N CYS A 158 4.23 -10.38 -14.41
CA CYS A 158 2.87 -10.74 -14.05
C CYS A 158 1.93 -10.88 -15.27
N ALA A 159 2.07 -9.99 -16.25
CA ALA A 159 1.28 -10.07 -17.48
C ALA A 159 1.56 -11.36 -18.27
N ARG A 160 2.85 -11.76 -18.40
CA ARG A 160 3.23 -13.03 -19.04
C ARG A 160 2.67 -14.26 -18.31
N ALA A 161 2.66 -14.22 -16.98
CA ALA A 161 2.13 -15.29 -16.13
C ALA A 161 0.61 -15.22 -15.91
N SER A 162 -0.07 -14.20 -16.44
CA SER A 162 -1.50 -13.93 -16.20
C SER A 162 -1.85 -13.75 -14.71
N VAL A 163 -0.93 -13.21 -13.93
CA VAL A 163 -1.13 -12.88 -12.51
C VAL A 163 -1.71 -11.46 -12.42
N PRO A 164 -2.84 -11.25 -11.72
CA PRO A 164 -3.41 -9.92 -11.54
C PRO A 164 -2.49 -9.03 -10.68
N VAL A 165 -2.35 -7.76 -11.08
CA VAL A 165 -1.58 -6.76 -10.34
C VAL A 165 -2.50 -5.66 -9.81
N MET A 166 -2.32 -5.32 -8.56
CA MET A 166 -2.84 -4.10 -7.95
C MET A 166 -1.70 -3.11 -7.77
N LEU A 167 -1.80 -1.96 -8.42
CA LEU A 167 -0.83 -0.86 -8.27
C LEU A 167 -1.44 0.26 -7.43
N ASP A 168 -0.76 0.58 -6.33
CA ASP A 168 -0.91 1.83 -5.60
C ASP A 168 0.08 2.85 -6.18
N PRO A 169 -0.36 3.87 -6.95
CA PRO A 169 0.55 4.76 -7.64
C PRO A 169 1.10 5.85 -6.72
N ALA A 170 1.61 5.43 -5.57
CA ALA A 170 2.11 6.27 -4.48
C ALA A 170 3.57 5.94 -4.14
N PRO A 171 4.44 6.96 -3.91
CA PRO A 171 4.19 8.37 -4.17
C PRO A 171 3.95 8.64 -5.65
N ALA A 172 3.18 9.69 -5.95
CA ALA A 172 2.81 10.02 -7.32
C ALA A 172 4.05 10.22 -8.21
N ALA A 173 4.18 9.43 -9.26
CA ALA A 173 5.27 9.48 -10.23
C ALA A 173 4.75 9.18 -11.64
N PRO A 174 5.34 9.76 -12.71
CA PRO A 174 4.91 9.48 -14.07
C PRO A 174 5.02 8.00 -14.43
N LEU A 175 3.94 7.42 -14.95
CA LEU A 175 3.91 6.05 -15.47
C LEU A 175 3.90 6.09 -17.01
N PRO A 176 4.71 5.26 -17.69
CA PRO A 176 4.65 5.15 -19.14
C PRO A 176 3.29 4.57 -19.58
N ARG A 177 2.81 5.04 -20.75
CA ARG A 177 1.49 4.59 -21.27
C ARG A 177 1.39 3.08 -21.43
N THR A 178 2.49 2.41 -21.68
CA THR A 178 2.56 0.94 -21.84
C THR A 178 2.33 0.17 -20.55
N ALA A 179 2.42 0.81 -19.38
CA ALA A 179 2.19 0.17 -18.07
C ALA A 179 0.69 -0.05 -17.79
N TRP A 180 -0.15 0.89 -18.20
CA TRP A 180 -1.57 0.90 -17.82
C TRP A 180 -2.36 -0.36 -18.19
N PRO A 181 -2.21 -0.94 -19.40
CA PRO A 181 -2.91 -2.18 -19.76
C PRO A 181 -2.47 -3.42 -18.95
N LEU A 182 -1.33 -3.35 -18.27
CA LEU A 182 -0.78 -4.45 -17.46
C LEU A 182 -1.35 -4.46 -16.03
N ILE A 183 -2.01 -3.37 -15.61
CA ILE A 183 -2.54 -3.19 -14.26
C ILE A 183 -3.99 -3.69 -14.21
N THR A 184 -4.26 -4.60 -13.25
CA THR A 184 -5.63 -5.10 -13.03
C THR A 184 -6.45 -4.11 -12.20
N TRP A 185 -5.88 -3.62 -11.10
CA TRP A 185 -6.48 -2.60 -10.24
C TRP A 185 -5.48 -1.49 -9.96
N CYS A 186 -5.89 -0.25 -10.13
CA CYS A 186 -5.15 0.92 -9.68
C CYS A 186 -5.92 1.59 -8.53
N THR A 187 -5.21 2.01 -7.48
CA THR A 187 -5.86 2.53 -6.27
C THR A 187 -5.32 3.90 -5.85
N PRO A 188 -5.36 4.91 -6.73
CA PRO A 188 -4.89 6.26 -6.39
C PRO A 188 -5.80 6.96 -5.39
N ASN A 189 -5.24 7.95 -4.66
CA ASN A 189 -6.03 9.02 -4.07
C ASN A 189 -6.25 10.16 -5.09
N GLU A 190 -6.89 11.25 -4.67
CA GLU A 190 -7.19 12.40 -5.54
C GLU A 190 -5.93 13.06 -6.09
N THR A 191 -4.94 13.28 -5.24
CA THR A 191 -3.68 13.92 -5.62
C THR A 191 -2.88 13.07 -6.61
N GLU A 192 -2.84 11.76 -6.38
CA GLU A 192 -2.19 10.79 -7.26
C GLU A 192 -2.90 10.71 -8.62
N ALA A 193 -4.24 10.66 -8.60
CA ALA A 193 -5.04 10.63 -9.83
C ALA A 193 -4.85 11.91 -10.68
N ALA A 194 -4.74 13.08 -10.03
CA ALA A 194 -4.55 14.37 -10.72
C ALA A 194 -3.25 14.43 -11.54
N LEU A 195 -2.20 13.67 -11.16
CA LEU A 195 -0.97 13.58 -11.95
C LEU A 195 -1.20 12.95 -13.34
N TYR A 196 -2.16 12.04 -13.45
CA TYR A 196 -2.41 11.25 -14.66
C TYR A 196 -3.62 11.73 -15.45
N THR A 197 -4.41 12.65 -14.88
CA THR A 197 -5.63 13.20 -15.47
C THR A 197 -5.57 14.74 -15.44
N SER A 198 -6.70 15.41 -15.28
CA SER A 198 -6.74 16.84 -15.00
C SER A 198 -7.15 17.08 -13.53
N PRO A 199 -6.53 18.06 -12.85
CA PRO A 199 -6.97 18.43 -11.49
C PRO A 199 -8.40 19.01 -11.45
N GLU A 200 -8.95 19.41 -12.61
CA GLU A 200 -10.32 19.92 -12.73
C GLU A 200 -11.36 18.80 -12.95
N HIS A 201 -10.91 17.57 -13.21
CA HIS A 201 -11.82 16.45 -13.43
C HIS A 201 -12.56 16.08 -12.13
N SER A 202 -13.84 15.77 -12.27
CA SER A 202 -14.57 15.04 -11.22
C SER A 202 -13.93 13.67 -11.00
N THR A 203 -14.30 13.02 -9.91
CA THR A 203 -13.84 11.66 -9.58
C THR A 203 -14.21 10.67 -10.70
N GLU A 204 -15.41 10.78 -11.24
CA GLU A 204 -15.91 9.92 -12.33
C GLU A 204 -15.17 10.19 -13.65
N GLU A 205 -14.85 11.45 -13.94
CA GLU A 205 -14.07 11.83 -15.14
C GLU A 205 -12.64 11.34 -15.03
N SER A 206 -12.01 11.49 -13.86
CA SER A 206 -10.69 10.94 -13.59
C SER A 206 -10.65 9.41 -13.76
N ALA A 207 -11.63 8.70 -13.19
CA ALA A 207 -11.74 7.25 -13.34
C ALA A 207 -11.90 6.85 -14.82
N ARG A 208 -12.76 7.55 -15.57
CA ARG A 208 -12.97 7.30 -16.99
C ARG A 208 -11.72 7.54 -17.82
N SER A 209 -11.01 8.62 -17.53
CA SER A 209 -9.76 8.97 -18.21
C SER A 209 -8.67 7.92 -17.98
N LEU A 210 -8.54 7.42 -16.75
CA LEU A 210 -7.57 6.36 -16.40
C LEU A 210 -7.96 5.02 -17.05
N LEU A 211 -9.22 4.65 -17.04
CA LEU A 211 -9.69 3.44 -17.74
C LEU A 211 -9.44 3.50 -19.25
N ALA A 212 -9.52 4.70 -19.86
CA ALA A 212 -9.20 4.90 -21.28
C ALA A 212 -7.72 4.66 -21.63
N LEU A 213 -6.81 4.64 -20.64
CA LEU A 213 -5.42 4.24 -20.82
C LEU A 213 -5.23 2.71 -20.93
N GLY A 214 -6.29 1.92 -20.77
CA GLY A 214 -6.26 0.45 -20.84
C GLY A 214 -6.28 -0.26 -19.49
N LEU A 215 -6.41 0.48 -18.38
CA LEU A 215 -6.57 -0.05 -17.03
C LEU A 215 -7.86 -0.88 -16.93
N ARG A 216 -7.81 -2.03 -16.22
CA ARG A 216 -9.00 -2.90 -16.09
C ARG A 216 -9.98 -2.45 -15.01
N GLY A 217 -9.46 -1.90 -13.91
CA GLY A 217 -10.28 -1.42 -12.81
C GLY A 217 -9.55 -0.37 -11.96
N ILE A 218 -10.31 0.51 -11.35
CA ILE A 218 -9.79 1.61 -10.54
C ILE A 218 -10.63 1.77 -9.28
N VAL A 219 -9.96 2.12 -8.18
CA VAL A 219 -10.59 2.60 -6.95
C VAL A 219 -9.95 3.94 -6.60
N LEU A 220 -10.69 5.02 -6.79
CA LEU A 220 -10.28 6.37 -6.36
C LEU A 220 -10.62 6.57 -4.89
N LYS A 221 -9.59 6.66 -4.05
CA LYS A 221 -9.72 6.88 -2.60
C LYS A 221 -9.98 8.37 -2.33
N ARG A 222 -11.04 8.67 -1.57
CA ARG A 222 -11.50 10.02 -1.27
C ARG A 222 -11.51 10.33 0.24
N GLY A 223 -10.67 9.65 1.02
CA GLY A 223 -10.59 9.85 2.46
C GLY A 223 -11.96 9.74 3.15
N SER A 224 -12.39 10.80 3.82
CA SER A 224 -13.67 10.85 4.54
C SER A 224 -14.92 10.82 3.65
N GLU A 225 -14.78 11.02 2.34
CA GLU A 225 -15.88 10.92 1.38
C GLU A 225 -16.08 9.47 0.86
N GLY A 226 -15.20 8.55 1.24
CA GLY A 226 -15.25 7.15 0.84
C GLY A 226 -14.37 6.83 -0.37
N ALA A 227 -14.90 6.13 -1.36
CA ALA A 227 -14.16 5.76 -2.57
C ALA A 227 -15.09 5.62 -3.78
N TYR A 228 -14.56 5.84 -4.96
CA TYR A 228 -15.25 5.56 -6.21
C TYR A 228 -14.58 4.42 -6.95
N LEU A 229 -15.34 3.39 -7.27
CA LEU A 229 -14.88 2.22 -7.99
C LEU A 229 -15.45 2.21 -9.40
N ALA A 230 -14.59 1.96 -10.39
CA ALA A 230 -15.01 1.77 -11.78
C ALA A 230 -14.17 0.68 -12.46
N SER A 231 -14.70 0.07 -13.53
CA SER A 231 -13.98 -0.94 -14.32
C SER A 231 -14.25 -0.80 -15.80
N ALA A 232 -13.35 -1.35 -16.61
CA ALA A 232 -13.49 -1.43 -18.07
C ALA A 232 -14.73 -2.24 -18.53
N THR A 233 -15.31 -3.07 -17.65
CA THR A 233 -16.52 -3.84 -17.93
C THR A 233 -17.82 -3.08 -17.65
N GLY A 234 -17.73 -1.78 -17.35
CA GLY A 234 -18.88 -0.91 -17.12
C GLY A 234 -19.38 -0.86 -15.68
N LEU A 235 -18.70 -1.51 -14.73
CA LEU A 235 -19.01 -1.36 -13.31
C LEU A 235 -18.63 0.06 -12.85
N ALA A 236 -19.54 0.73 -12.13
CA ALA A 236 -19.31 2.02 -11.52
C ALA A 236 -20.11 2.10 -10.20
N ALA A 237 -19.45 2.44 -9.10
CA ALA A 237 -20.10 2.49 -7.79
C ALA A 237 -19.38 3.43 -6.84
N TRP A 238 -20.12 4.25 -6.11
CA TRP A 238 -19.63 4.96 -4.93
C TRP A 238 -19.68 4.03 -3.72
N ILE A 239 -18.59 3.98 -2.98
CA ILE A 239 -18.44 3.24 -1.73
C ILE A 239 -18.55 4.25 -0.60
N LYS A 240 -19.60 4.16 0.18
CA LYS A 240 -19.83 5.05 1.32
C LYS A 240 -18.73 4.88 2.37
N PRO A 241 -18.26 5.97 3.00
CA PRO A 241 -17.32 5.89 4.09
C PRO A 241 -17.97 5.29 5.34
N PHE A 242 -17.16 4.78 6.25
CA PHE A 242 -17.58 4.45 7.60
C PHE A 242 -17.28 5.66 8.51
N PRO A 243 -18.30 6.24 9.19
CA PRO A 243 -18.08 7.40 10.04
C PRO A 243 -17.29 7.00 11.28
N VAL A 244 -16.09 7.55 11.41
CA VAL A 244 -15.18 7.34 12.55
C VAL A 244 -14.50 8.65 12.92
N GLN A 245 -14.04 8.75 14.16
CA GLN A 245 -13.17 9.85 14.57
C GLN A 245 -11.72 9.47 14.25
N ALA A 246 -11.14 10.13 13.25
CA ALA A 246 -9.73 9.91 12.89
C ALA A 246 -8.79 10.48 13.96
N ILE A 247 -7.80 9.68 14.35
CA ILE A 247 -6.70 10.04 15.25
C ILE A 247 -5.41 10.19 14.43
N ASP A 248 -5.17 9.27 13.46
CA ASP A 248 -3.99 9.24 12.63
C ASP A 248 -4.35 8.61 11.28
N THR A 249 -4.03 9.28 10.17
CA THR A 249 -4.37 8.82 8.82
C THR A 249 -3.20 8.13 8.10
N VAL A 250 -2.06 7.99 8.77
CA VAL A 250 -0.88 7.31 8.21
C VAL A 250 -1.22 5.88 7.82
N ALA A 251 -0.79 5.46 6.64
CA ALA A 251 -1.00 4.12 6.06
C ALA A 251 -2.47 3.67 5.89
N ALA A 252 -3.46 4.58 5.99
CA ALA A 252 -4.87 4.23 5.73
C ALA A 252 -5.08 3.71 4.28
N GLY A 253 -4.37 4.31 3.31
CA GLY A 253 -4.36 3.84 1.93
C GLY A 253 -3.75 2.46 1.77
N ASP A 254 -2.67 2.15 2.51
CA ASP A 254 -2.04 0.83 2.51
C ASP A 254 -2.95 -0.23 3.14
N CYS A 255 -3.61 0.13 4.26
CA CYS A 255 -4.64 -0.71 4.88
C CYS A 255 -5.77 -1.02 3.91
N PHE A 256 -6.29 0.01 3.21
CA PHE A 256 -7.30 -0.17 2.17
C PHE A 256 -6.83 -1.16 1.09
N ASN A 257 -5.63 -0.98 0.56
CA ASN A 257 -5.10 -1.79 -0.53
C ASN A 257 -4.92 -3.26 -0.12
N GLY A 258 -4.32 -3.52 1.05
CA GLY A 258 -4.20 -4.87 1.60
C GLY A 258 -5.56 -5.54 1.80
N ALA A 259 -6.51 -4.82 2.37
CA ALA A 259 -7.87 -5.33 2.61
C ALA A 259 -8.65 -5.55 1.31
N PHE A 260 -8.51 -4.67 0.31
CA PHE A 260 -9.15 -4.82 -1.00
C PHE A 260 -8.63 -6.07 -1.71
N ALA A 261 -7.31 -6.29 -1.69
CA ALA A 261 -6.70 -7.48 -2.25
C ALA A 261 -7.21 -8.75 -1.56
N VAL A 262 -7.24 -8.79 -0.23
CA VAL A 262 -7.76 -9.95 0.54
C VAL A 262 -9.20 -10.26 0.14
N ALA A 263 -10.06 -9.27 0.13
CA ALA A 263 -11.47 -9.49 -0.18
C ALA A 263 -11.69 -9.96 -1.63
N LEU A 264 -10.92 -9.44 -2.60
CA LEU A 264 -10.95 -9.95 -3.99
C LEU A 264 -10.48 -11.40 -4.07
N MET A 265 -9.39 -11.73 -3.37
CA MET A 265 -8.84 -13.10 -3.34
C MET A 265 -9.75 -14.10 -2.62
N GLU A 266 -10.64 -13.64 -1.76
CA GLU A 266 -11.71 -14.44 -1.16
C GLU A 266 -12.95 -14.58 -2.06
N GLY A 267 -12.92 -14.04 -3.28
CA GLY A 267 -13.99 -14.16 -4.26
C GLY A 267 -15.14 -13.15 -4.09
N ASN A 268 -14.94 -12.11 -3.29
CA ASN A 268 -15.94 -11.04 -3.20
C ASN A 268 -16.02 -10.25 -4.50
N SER A 269 -17.23 -9.74 -4.82
CA SER A 269 -17.37 -8.78 -5.91
C SER A 269 -16.57 -7.51 -5.62
N PRO A 270 -16.08 -6.79 -6.64
CA PRO A 270 -15.27 -5.58 -6.44
C PRO A 270 -15.93 -4.54 -5.51
N VAL A 271 -17.25 -4.37 -5.59
CA VAL A 271 -17.99 -3.45 -4.72
C VAL A 271 -17.94 -3.90 -3.25
N ARG A 272 -18.16 -5.20 -3.00
CA ARG A 272 -18.05 -5.75 -1.64
C ARG A 272 -16.62 -5.69 -1.12
N ALA A 273 -15.64 -5.96 -1.98
CA ALA A 273 -14.23 -5.86 -1.63
C ALA A 273 -13.83 -4.42 -1.27
N ALA A 274 -14.27 -3.43 -2.04
CA ALA A 274 -14.00 -2.03 -1.73
C ALA A 274 -14.71 -1.56 -0.45
N ARG A 275 -15.91 -2.07 -0.15
CA ARG A 275 -16.59 -1.80 1.12
C ARG A 275 -15.83 -2.41 2.30
N PHE A 276 -15.35 -3.66 2.18
CA PHE A 276 -14.51 -4.31 3.18
C PHE A 276 -13.23 -3.51 3.44
N ALA A 277 -12.58 -3.06 2.36
CA ALA A 277 -11.37 -2.24 2.42
C ALA A 277 -11.62 -0.87 3.08
N SER A 278 -12.76 -0.24 2.79
CA SER A 278 -13.17 1.02 3.45
C SER A 278 -13.39 0.84 4.95
N ALA A 279 -13.97 -0.29 5.38
CA ALA A 279 -14.13 -0.61 6.81
C ALA A 279 -12.78 -0.82 7.50
N ALA A 280 -11.85 -1.54 6.87
CA ALA A 280 -10.51 -1.74 7.39
C ALA A 280 -9.75 -0.41 7.53
N ALA A 281 -9.77 0.43 6.49
CA ALA A 281 -9.14 1.74 6.50
C ALA A 281 -9.77 2.67 7.55
N ALA A 282 -11.10 2.64 7.71
CA ALA A 282 -11.77 3.41 8.75
C ALA A 282 -11.35 3.00 10.17
N LEU A 283 -11.14 1.71 10.44
CA LEU A 283 -10.60 1.25 11.71
C LEU A 283 -9.15 1.68 11.91
N SER A 284 -8.31 1.62 10.88
CA SER A 284 -6.90 1.99 11.00
C SER A 284 -6.74 3.45 11.42
N VAL A 285 -7.53 4.38 10.89
CA VAL A 285 -7.40 5.80 11.23
C VAL A 285 -7.85 6.15 12.66
N THR A 286 -8.48 5.23 13.38
CA THR A 286 -8.83 5.41 14.80
C THR A 286 -7.67 5.13 15.77
N ARG A 287 -6.49 4.76 15.25
CA ARG A 287 -5.32 4.36 16.03
C ARG A 287 -4.07 5.07 15.50
N ARG A 288 -3.08 5.24 16.36
CA ARG A 288 -1.79 5.83 15.95
C ARG A 288 -0.89 4.82 15.27
N GLY A 289 -0.07 5.32 14.35
CA GLY A 289 0.98 4.60 13.66
C GLY A 289 0.51 3.87 12.40
N ALA A 290 1.47 3.45 11.56
CA ALA A 290 1.22 2.79 10.30
C ALA A 290 0.80 1.33 10.50
N GLN A 291 1.74 0.42 10.67
CA GLN A 291 1.48 -1.02 10.78
C GLN A 291 0.78 -1.41 12.10
N ALA A 292 1.04 -0.66 13.16
CA ALA A 292 0.39 -0.89 14.46
C ALA A 292 -1.12 -0.61 14.44
N SER A 293 -1.59 0.26 13.55
CA SER A 293 -3.00 0.62 13.41
C SER A 293 -3.83 -0.41 12.63
N MET A 294 -3.19 -1.32 11.89
CA MET A 294 -3.87 -2.30 11.02
C MET A 294 -4.84 -3.17 11.81
N PRO A 295 -6.14 -3.23 11.42
CA PRO A 295 -7.13 -4.02 12.14
C PRO A 295 -6.98 -5.52 11.88
N SER A 296 -7.48 -6.31 12.81
CA SER A 296 -7.71 -7.74 12.60
C SER A 296 -8.96 -8.00 11.77
N ARG A 297 -9.06 -9.20 11.21
CA ARG A 297 -10.25 -9.66 10.47
C ARG A 297 -11.53 -9.53 11.29
N ALA A 298 -11.50 -9.96 12.55
CA ALA A 298 -12.67 -9.93 13.43
C ALA A 298 -13.20 -8.51 13.67
N GLU A 299 -12.31 -7.52 13.78
CA GLU A 299 -12.70 -6.11 13.94
C GLU A 299 -13.38 -5.58 12.70
N VAL A 300 -12.87 -5.90 11.50
CA VAL A 300 -13.47 -5.48 10.24
C VAL A 300 -14.84 -6.11 10.05
N ASP A 301 -14.96 -7.42 10.31
CA ASP A 301 -16.23 -8.13 10.20
C ASP A 301 -17.28 -7.59 11.19
N ALA A 302 -16.87 -7.23 12.42
CA ALA A 302 -17.74 -6.62 13.41
C ALA A 302 -18.25 -5.23 12.97
N LEU A 303 -17.37 -4.38 12.39
CA LEU A 303 -17.77 -3.07 11.87
C LEU A 303 -18.76 -3.20 10.71
N LEU A 304 -18.53 -4.15 9.81
CA LEU A 304 -19.44 -4.43 8.69
C LEU A 304 -20.80 -4.94 9.15
N ALA A 305 -20.82 -5.81 10.17
CA ALA A 305 -22.06 -6.33 10.73
C ALA A 305 -22.90 -5.25 11.42
N ALA A 306 -22.24 -4.27 12.05
CA ALA A 306 -22.89 -3.13 12.68
C ALA A 306 -23.41 -2.08 11.67
N ASN A 307 -22.98 -2.16 10.40
CA ASN A 307 -23.34 -1.23 9.32
C ASN A 307 -23.69 -2.01 8.05
N PRO A 308 -24.85 -2.67 8.02
CA PRO A 308 -25.27 -3.55 6.91
C PRO A 308 -25.47 -2.85 5.55
#